data_e8f04191de9133d035215cab41c6d248
#
_entry.id   e8f04191de9133d035215cab41c6d248
#
_cell.length_a   1.000
_cell.length_b   1.000
_cell.length_c   1.000
_cell.angle_alpha   90.00
_cell.angle_beta   90.00
_cell.angle_gamma   90.00
#
_symmetry.space_group_name_H-M   'P 1'
#
loop_
_entity.id
_entity.type
_entity.pdbx_description
1 polymer ?
#
loop_
_entity_poly.entity_id
_entity_poly.type
_entity_poly.pdbx_seq_one_letter_code
_entity_poly.pdbx_strand_id
1 'polypeptide(L)'
;LAVPTNTAQTIYETWQENGLAPIGFGTAVTMPAPLGPGLDFASPGGPSLKYLNATGTDFIPVTNTIVPIATVKDGAYYIFVRGDRTNLTGTQSGNTTLRTKGPLNVHNFSPIAVSLPAGVWKSIGNPYASAINFEQILTHSTLDDEFQLWDPKRPGIYTLGAYVSFSSSSATPWSPVPPIGGSYISSNTRIESGQGFLVTNTGSPGAINFEENDKTSGSSNVNRFSIDSSINNYIAGRSQFNMLAYAVGGSEEMILDGNATVFGAEFNNDYDSRDVDKINNGSDNFGINDKQSHQLIIDTRPEVSN
;
A
#
# COMPACT_ATOMS: atom_id res chain seq x y z
N LEU A 1 5.22 4.31 1.02
CA LEU A 1 5.43 5.76 1.11
C LEU A 1 5.63 6.39 -0.26
N ALA A 2 5.29 7.65 -0.38
CA ALA A 2 5.39 8.45 -1.60
C ALA A 2 5.97 9.84 -1.32
N VAL A 3 6.37 10.54 -2.37
CA VAL A 3 6.90 11.91 -2.30
C VAL A 3 5.92 12.86 -3.01
N PRO A 4 5.17 13.69 -2.29
CA PRO A 4 4.11 14.53 -2.88
C PRO A 4 4.64 15.83 -3.47
N THR A 5 5.82 15.82 -4.09
CA THR A 5 6.42 16.99 -4.73
C THR A 5 6.84 16.70 -6.16
N ASN A 6 6.76 17.71 -7.02
CA ASN A 6 7.06 17.60 -8.44
C ASN A 6 8.49 18.06 -8.76
N THR A 7 9.50 17.43 -8.17
CA THR A 7 10.90 17.72 -8.51
C THR A 7 11.73 16.44 -8.60
N ALA A 8 12.77 16.50 -9.42
CA ALA A 8 13.78 15.45 -9.52
C ALA A 8 14.73 15.46 -8.32
N GLN A 9 14.18 15.43 -7.11
CA GLN A 9 15.00 15.31 -5.90
C GLN A 9 15.41 13.88 -5.64
N THR A 10 16.52 13.71 -4.95
CA THR A 10 17.00 12.41 -4.53
C THR A 10 16.43 12.04 -3.15
N ILE A 11 16.43 10.75 -2.81
CA ILE A 11 16.11 10.28 -1.45
C ILE A 11 17.09 10.87 -0.44
N TYR A 12 18.35 11.04 -0.87
CA TYR A 12 19.40 11.61 -0.06
C TYR A 12 19.11 13.07 0.32
N GLU A 13 18.62 13.88 -0.62
CA GLU A 13 18.29 15.29 -0.37
C GLU A 13 17.00 15.46 0.44
N THR A 14 16.05 14.54 0.32
CA THR A 14 14.75 14.60 0.99
C THR A 14 14.78 13.84 2.32
N TRP A 15 14.51 12.56 2.30
CA TRP A 15 14.33 11.76 3.51
C TRP A 15 15.59 11.64 4.36
N GLN A 16 16.78 11.63 3.75
CA GLN A 16 18.06 11.61 4.46
C GLN A 16 18.62 13.01 4.75
N GLU A 17 17.96 14.09 4.31
CA GLU A 17 18.30 15.50 4.54
C GLU A 17 19.76 15.83 4.20
N ASN A 18 20.26 15.36 3.04
CA ASN A 18 21.64 15.48 2.55
C ASN A 18 22.69 14.79 3.44
N GLY A 19 22.27 13.97 4.36
CA GLY A 19 23.20 13.32 5.27
C GLY A 19 24.06 14.28 6.10
N LEU A 20 23.60 15.52 6.32
CA LEU A 20 24.38 16.59 6.94
C LEU A 20 24.79 16.26 8.37
N ALA A 21 26.00 16.70 8.70
CA ALA A 21 26.43 16.75 10.08
C ALA A 21 25.79 17.97 10.82
N PRO A 22 25.49 17.87 12.14
CA PRO A 22 25.74 16.67 12.91
C PRO A 22 24.88 15.51 12.45
N ILE A 23 25.45 14.32 12.43
CA ILE A 23 24.71 13.07 12.24
C ILE A 23 23.51 13.11 13.18
N GLY A 24 22.29 12.95 12.65
CA GLY A 24 21.08 13.04 13.46
C GLY A 24 19.89 13.65 12.76
N PHE A 25 20.11 14.19 11.58
CA PHE A 25 19.03 14.67 10.73
C PHE A 25 18.67 13.64 9.66
N GLY A 26 17.39 13.60 9.31
CA GLY A 26 16.85 12.72 8.30
C GLY A 26 16.72 11.26 8.75
N THR A 27 16.08 10.50 7.91
CA THR A 27 15.80 9.07 8.14
C THR A 27 16.97 8.23 7.67
N ALA A 28 17.35 7.23 8.46
CA ALA A 28 18.35 6.25 8.06
C ALA A 28 17.80 5.36 6.94
N VAL A 29 18.47 5.40 5.78
CA VAL A 29 18.21 4.49 4.67
C VAL A 29 19.38 3.53 4.54
N THR A 30 19.18 2.31 5.00
CA THR A 30 20.28 1.39 5.28
C THR A 30 20.35 0.25 4.27
N MET A 31 21.58 -0.28 4.13
CA MET A 31 21.88 -1.48 3.38
C MET A 31 23.06 -2.22 4.03
N PRO A 32 23.14 -3.57 3.96
CA PRO A 32 24.35 -4.30 4.29
C PRO A 32 25.46 -4.02 3.27
N ALA A 33 26.71 -4.29 3.63
CA ALA A 33 27.83 -4.18 2.68
C ALA A 33 27.67 -5.15 1.48
N PRO A 34 28.07 -4.75 0.27
CA PRO A 34 28.71 -3.48 -0.10
C PRO A 34 27.68 -2.34 -0.20
N LEU A 35 28.06 -1.15 0.32
CA LEU A 35 27.20 0.03 0.29
C LEU A 35 27.15 0.67 -1.09
N GLY A 36 25.93 0.98 -1.53
CA GLY A 36 25.70 1.88 -2.65
C GLY A 36 25.81 3.36 -2.23
N PRO A 37 25.89 4.26 -3.23
CA PRO A 37 26.01 5.70 -2.97
C PRO A 37 24.84 6.25 -2.15
N GLY A 38 25.16 7.04 -1.12
CA GLY A 38 24.20 7.71 -0.25
C GLY A 38 23.53 6.81 0.80
N LEU A 39 23.78 5.52 0.81
CA LEU A 39 23.19 4.58 1.76
C LEU A 39 23.96 4.56 3.08
N ASP A 40 23.21 4.36 4.15
CA ASP A 40 23.76 4.18 5.50
C ASP A 40 24.04 2.69 5.76
N PHE A 41 25.13 2.41 6.51
CA PHE A 41 25.45 1.03 6.86
C PHE A 41 24.57 0.51 8.00
N ALA A 42 24.13 -0.73 7.90
CA ALA A 42 23.49 -1.44 9.00
C ALA A 42 24.01 -2.87 9.14
N SER A 43 24.41 -3.21 10.36
CA SER A 43 24.82 -4.58 10.71
C SER A 43 24.40 -4.90 12.16
N PRO A 44 23.65 -5.99 12.41
CA PRO A 44 22.98 -6.80 11.44
C PRO A 44 21.78 -6.08 10.85
N GLY A 45 21.47 -6.26 9.58
CA GLY A 45 20.27 -5.70 8.97
C GLY A 45 20.21 -5.83 7.45
N GLY A 46 19.00 -5.88 6.96
CA GLY A 46 18.70 -5.86 5.53
C GLY A 46 18.52 -4.44 4.98
N PRO A 47 18.26 -4.32 3.67
CA PRO A 47 17.90 -3.07 3.05
C PRO A 47 16.60 -2.52 3.66
N SER A 48 16.63 -1.25 4.09
CA SER A 48 15.47 -0.62 4.73
C SER A 48 14.52 0.03 3.72
N LEU A 49 14.92 0.21 2.47
CA LEU A 49 14.12 0.84 1.45
C LEU A 49 14.05 -0.05 0.21
N LYS A 50 12.83 -0.30 -0.26
CA LYS A 50 12.54 -1.15 -1.41
C LYS A 50 11.48 -0.51 -2.29
N TYR A 51 11.43 -0.90 -3.55
CA TYR A 51 10.37 -0.57 -4.50
C TYR A 51 9.88 -1.82 -5.22
N LEU A 52 8.63 -1.81 -5.68
CA LEU A 52 8.05 -2.92 -6.44
C LEU A 52 8.69 -2.94 -7.85
N ASN A 53 9.14 -4.12 -8.29
CA ASN A 53 9.71 -4.27 -9.62
C ASN A 53 8.67 -4.06 -10.74
N ALA A 54 9.14 -3.95 -11.98
CA ALA A 54 8.29 -3.67 -13.13
C ALA A 54 7.26 -4.78 -13.42
N THR A 55 7.54 -6.01 -12.98
CA THR A 55 6.64 -7.16 -13.13
C THR A 55 5.60 -7.28 -12.02
N GLY A 56 5.68 -6.42 -10.99
CA GLY A 56 4.73 -6.43 -9.87
C GLY A 56 4.85 -7.62 -8.92
N THR A 57 5.97 -8.35 -8.97
CA THR A 57 6.13 -9.62 -8.24
C THR A 57 7.01 -9.52 -7.01
N ASP A 58 8.00 -8.61 -7.00
CA ASP A 58 9.01 -8.56 -5.96
C ASP A 58 9.36 -7.14 -5.54
N PHE A 59 9.62 -6.98 -4.24
CA PHE A 59 10.20 -5.75 -3.70
C PHE A 59 11.72 -5.80 -3.73
N ILE A 60 12.31 -5.03 -4.64
CA ILE A 60 13.76 -4.95 -4.82
C ILE A 60 14.37 -3.78 -4.03
N PRO A 61 15.58 -3.96 -3.46
CA PRO A 61 16.24 -2.92 -2.69
C PRO A 61 16.59 -1.69 -3.53
N VAL A 62 16.44 -0.51 -2.94
CA VAL A 62 17.08 0.72 -3.45
C VAL A 62 18.57 0.63 -3.17
N THR A 63 19.38 0.68 -4.22
CA THR A 63 20.84 0.54 -4.13
C THR A 63 21.60 1.86 -4.24
N ASN A 64 20.91 2.96 -4.50
CA ASN A 64 21.47 4.28 -4.66
C ASN A 64 20.45 5.34 -4.26
N THR A 65 20.78 6.22 -3.33
CA THR A 65 19.88 7.28 -2.86
C THR A 65 20.23 8.66 -3.36
N ILE A 66 21.36 8.82 -4.07
CA ILE A 66 21.80 10.11 -4.66
C ILE A 66 21.36 10.30 -6.12
N VAL A 67 20.65 9.35 -6.69
CA VAL A 67 20.00 9.52 -7.98
C VAL A 67 18.60 10.13 -7.80
N PRO A 68 18.09 10.91 -8.75
CA PRO A 68 16.75 11.45 -8.67
C PRO A 68 15.72 10.35 -8.41
N ILE A 69 14.84 10.59 -7.46
CA ILE A 69 13.65 9.76 -7.27
C ILE A 69 12.88 9.89 -8.58
N ALA A 70 12.56 8.75 -9.21
CA ALA A 70 11.56 8.77 -10.25
C ALA A 70 10.35 9.49 -9.68
N THR A 71 9.87 10.50 -10.42
CA THR A 71 8.78 11.35 -9.94
C THR A 71 7.65 10.47 -9.44
N VAL A 72 6.92 10.95 -8.49
CA VAL A 72 5.75 10.35 -7.83
C VAL A 72 4.83 9.52 -8.76
N LYS A 73 4.86 9.81 -10.05
CA LYS A 73 4.16 9.07 -11.09
C LYS A 73 4.50 7.57 -11.14
N ASP A 74 5.70 7.19 -10.71
CA ASP A 74 6.24 5.90 -11.10
C ASP A 74 6.39 4.91 -9.95
N GLY A 75 6.02 5.29 -8.73
CA GLY A 75 6.05 4.31 -7.67
C GLY A 75 6.01 4.86 -6.25
N ALA A 76 5.61 4.00 -5.36
CA ALA A 76 5.79 4.18 -3.94
C ALA A 76 6.86 3.21 -3.43
N TYR A 77 7.41 3.56 -2.29
CA TYR A 77 8.47 2.80 -1.63
C TYR A 77 7.92 2.08 -0.41
N TYR A 78 8.40 0.88 -0.20
CA TYR A 78 8.31 0.18 1.07
C TYR A 78 9.51 0.57 1.92
N ILE A 79 9.28 1.10 3.11
CA ILE A 79 10.34 1.49 4.03
C ILE A 79 10.21 0.77 5.37
N PHE A 80 11.31 0.21 5.83
CA PHE A 80 11.47 -0.23 7.21
C PHE A 80 12.13 0.91 7.99
N VAL A 81 11.36 1.57 8.86
CA VAL A 81 11.83 2.74 9.62
C VAL A 81 12.80 2.30 10.70
N ARG A 82 14.05 2.71 10.56
CA ARG A 82 15.12 2.45 11.54
C ARG A 82 15.37 3.62 12.47
N GLY A 83 14.66 4.72 12.31
CA GLY A 83 14.89 5.95 13.06
C GLY A 83 15.72 6.98 12.29
N ASP A 84 16.20 7.97 13.00
CA ASP A 84 17.06 9.00 12.45
C ASP A 84 18.51 8.51 12.30
N ARG A 85 19.38 9.34 11.76
CA ARG A 85 20.77 9.00 11.47
C ARG A 85 21.73 9.20 12.65
N THR A 86 21.24 9.55 13.86
CA THR A 86 22.10 9.79 15.04
C THR A 86 22.81 8.56 15.53
N ASN A 87 22.25 7.40 15.28
CA ASN A 87 22.83 6.14 15.75
C ASN A 87 22.59 5.03 14.73
N LEU A 88 23.56 4.70 13.92
CA LEU A 88 23.49 3.69 12.85
C LEU A 88 23.96 2.29 13.29
N THR A 89 23.96 1.98 14.57
CA THR A 89 24.46 0.71 15.11
C THR A 89 23.52 -0.49 14.93
N GLY A 90 22.53 -0.39 14.07
CA GLY A 90 21.74 -1.55 13.61
C GLY A 90 20.60 -2.02 14.51
N THR A 91 20.56 -1.59 15.78
CA THR A 91 19.54 -2.02 16.76
C THR A 91 18.51 -0.93 17.06
N GLN A 92 18.34 0.03 16.17
CA GLN A 92 17.58 1.21 16.47
C GLN A 92 16.10 1.10 16.20
N SER A 93 15.37 1.54 17.18
CA SER A 93 14.00 1.98 17.09
C SER A 93 13.93 3.43 17.57
N GLY A 94 14.08 4.37 16.66
CA GLY A 94 13.92 5.80 16.97
C GLY A 94 12.81 6.41 16.12
N ASN A 95 12.18 7.45 16.63
CA ASN A 95 11.28 8.27 15.84
C ASN A 95 12.09 9.03 14.78
N THR A 96 11.53 9.15 13.59
CA THR A 96 12.09 9.95 12.51
C THR A 96 10.99 10.69 11.77
N THR A 97 11.34 11.73 11.07
CA THR A 97 10.40 12.48 10.24
C THR A 97 10.87 12.41 8.80
N LEU A 98 10.01 11.88 7.93
CA LEU A 98 10.22 11.89 6.50
C LEU A 98 9.80 13.25 5.94
N ARG A 99 10.76 14.03 5.48
CA ARG A 99 10.54 15.35 4.89
C ARG A 99 10.81 15.31 3.40
N THR A 100 9.99 16.02 2.66
CA THR A 100 10.19 16.26 1.23
C THR A 100 10.24 17.75 0.98
N LYS A 101 10.98 18.17 -0.06
CA LYS A 101 11.11 19.57 -0.48
C LYS A 101 10.82 19.65 -1.96
N GLY A 102 10.16 20.71 -2.40
CA GLY A 102 9.91 20.96 -3.82
C GLY A 102 8.55 21.59 -4.06
N PRO A 103 8.27 21.99 -5.31
CA PRO A 103 6.95 22.45 -5.70
C PRO A 103 5.90 21.37 -5.47
N LEU A 104 4.75 21.77 -4.93
CA LEU A 104 3.62 20.88 -4.79
C LEU A 104 2.98 20.62 -6.15
N ASN A 105 2.42 19.43 -6.31
CA ASN A 105 1.52 19.15 -7.42
C ASN A 105 0.21 19.87 -7.16
N VAL A 106 -0.05 20.90 -7.95
CA VAL A 106 -1.29 21.69 -7.96
C VAL A 106 -1.87 21.69 -9.35
N HIS A 107 -3.18 21.68 -9.42
CA HIS A 107 -3.89 21.54 -10.68
C HIS A 107 -3.98 22.86 -11.45
N ASN A 108 -3.06 23.08 -12.35
CA ASN A 108 -3.29 23.89 -13.56
C ASN A 108 -2.67 23.22 -14.79
N PHE A 109 -2.36 21.94 -14.71
CA PHE A 109 -1.63 21.18 -15.71
C PHE A 109 -2.32 19.83 -15.93
N SER A 110 -2.02 19.22 -17.05
CA SER A 110 -2.57 17.91 -17.43
C SER A 110 -2.63 16.91 -16.27
N PRO A 111 -3.64 16.05 -16.22
CA PRO A 111 -3.74 14.99 -15.22
C PRO A 111 -2.42 14.21 -15.09
N ILE A 112 -2.06 13.86 -13.88
CA ILE A 112 -0.91 12.98 -13.66
C ILE A 112 -1.38 11.57 -14.00
N ALA A 113 -0.90 11.03 -15.12
CA ALA A 113 -1.26 9.70 -15.58
C ALA A 113 -0.13 8.69 -15.35
N VAL A 114 -0.49 7.50 -14.86
CA VAL A 114 0.42 6.35 -14.71
C VAL A 114 -0.15 5.17 -15.45
N SER A 115 0.61 4.62 -16.42
CA SER A 115 0.19 3.45 -17.16
C SER A 115 0.20 2.18 -16.30
N LEU A 116 -0.83 1.36 -16.46
CA LEU A 116 -1.00 0.07 -15.80
C LEU A 116 -0.96 -1.04 -16.87
N PRO A 117 0.07 -1.89 -16.90
CA PRO A 117 0.06 -3.10 -17.71
C PRO A 117 -1.03 -4.07 -17.21
N ALA A 118 -1.64 -4.83 -18.12
CA ALA A 118 -2.65 -5.82 -17.75
C ALA A 118 -2.07 -6.90 -16.82
N GLY A 119 -2.78 -7.21 -15.74
CA GLY A 119 -2.44 -8.26 -14.79
C GLY A 119 -1.16 -7.99 -13.97
N VAL A 120 -0.70 -6.74 -13.91
CA VAL A 120 0.52 -6.37 -13.18
C VAL A 120 0.19 -5.44 -12.03
N TRP A 121 0.56 -5.84 -10.82
CA TRP A 121 0.50 -4.97 -9.67
C TRP A 121 1.47 -3.81 -9.79
N LYS A 122 1.01 -2.61 -9.51
CA LYS A 122 1.82 -1.40 -9.51
C LYS A 122 1.72 -0.66 -8.18
N SER A 123 2.87 -0.33 -7.63
CA SER A 123 2.98 0.51 -6.45
C SER A 123 2.95 1.97 -6.85
N ILE A 124 1.96 2.72 -6.37
CA ILE A 124 1.71 4.10 -6.74
C ILE A 124 1.68 4.96 -5.48
N GLY A 125 2.17 6.17 -5.58
CA GLY A 125 2.13 7.16 -4.51
C GLY A 125 1.01 8.18 -4.71
N ASN A 126 0.39 8.62 -3.63
CA ASN A 126 -0.45 9.81 -3.67
C ASN A 126 0.42 11.02 -4.09
N PRO A 127 0.15 11.65 -5.24
CA PRO A 127 0.99 12.72 -5.77
C PRO A 127 0.74 14.08 -5.08
N TYR A 128 -0.25 14.18 -4.22
CA TYR A 128 -0.66 15.45 -3.62
C TYR A 128 -0.26 15.55 -2.14
N ALA A 129 -0.07 16.77 -1.66
CA ALA A 129 0.14 17.07 -0.25
C ALA A 129 -1.18 17.04 0.57
N SER A 130 -2.25 16.51 0.01
CA SER A 130 -3.55 16.27 0.63
C SER A 130 -3.94 14.80 0.45
N ALA A 131 -4.89 14.34 1.24
CA ALA A 131 -5.50 13.04 1.00
C ALA A 131 -6.29 13.06 -0.31
N ILE A 132 -6.45 11.89 -0.93
CA ILE A 132 -7.25 11.66 -2.14
C ILE A 132 -8.32 10.61 -1.88
N ASN A 133 -9.40 10.66 -2.65
CA ASN A 133 -10.46 9.66 -2.62
C ASN A 133 -10.34 8.72 -3.82
N PHE A 134 -10.17 7.44 -3.56
CA PHE A 134 -9.99 6.43 -4.60
C PHE A 134 -11.24 6.26 -5.50
N GLU A 135 -12.45 6.39 -4.95
CA GLU A 135 -13.67 6.35 -5.76
C GLU A 135 -13.75 7.50 -6.79
N GLN A 136 -13.22 8.67 -6.47
CA GLN A 136 -13.13 9.76 -7.45
C GLN A 136 -12.14 9.41 -8.55
N ILE A 137 -10.99 8.85 -8.20
CA ILE A 137 -9.98 8.39 -9.16
C ILE A 137 -10.56 7.37 -10.15
N LEU A 138 -11.40 6.45 -9.71
CA LEU A 138 -12.05 5.47 -10.58
C LEU A 138 -12.93 6.10 -11.67
N THR A 139 -13.51 7.27 -11.42
CA THR A 139 -14.41 7.92 -12.39
C THR A 139 -13.73 8.36 -13.68
N HIS A 140 -12.39 8.50 -13.67
CA HIS A 140 -11.61 8.97 -14.84
C HIS A 140 -10.34 8.14 -15.07
N SER A 141 -10.27 6.96 -14.48
CA SER A 141 -9.18 5.99 -14.61
C SER A 141 -9.66 4.68 -15.24
N THR A 142 -8.72 3.86 -15.69
CA THR A 142 -8.99 2.51 -16.18
C THR A 142 -8.16 1.54 -15.36
N LEU A 143 -8.74 1.04 -14.29
CA LEU A 143 -8.15 0.08 -13.36
C LEU A 143 -9.27 -0.69 -12.66
N ASP A 144 -8.93 -1.77 -11.98
CA ASP A 144 -9.88 -2.53 -11.19
C ASP A 144 -10.36 -1.73 -9.97
N ASP A 145 -11.59 -1.99 -9.54
CA ASP A 145 -12.24 -1.32 -8.42
C ASP A 145 -11.69 -1.81 -7.07
N GLU A 146 -10.36 -1.77 -6.95
CA GLU A 146 -9.63 -2.26 -5.78
C GLU A 146 -8.30 -1.53 -5.57
N PHE A 147 -7.85 -1.49 -4.33
CA PHE A 147 -6.50 -1.09 -3.97
C PHE A 147 -6.05 -1.79 -2.70
N GLN A 148 -4.74 -1.84 -2.50
CA GLN A 148 -4.16 -2.42 -1.28
C GLN A 148 -3.25 -1.42 -0.57
N LEU A 149 -3.32 -1.43 0.76
CA LEU A 149 -2.47 -0.65 1.65
C LEU A 149 -1.66 -1.56 2.55
N TRP A 150 -0.40 -1.18 2.82
CA TRP A 150 0.37 -1.82 3.86
C TRP A 150 -0.06 -1.30 5.23
N ASP A 151 -0.48 -2.19 6.10
CA ASP A 151 -0.80 -1.89 7.50
C ASP A 151 0.31 -2.41 8.42
N PRO A 152 1.17 -1.53 8.96
CA PRO A 152 2.27 -1.92 9.82
C PRO A 152 1.83 -2.42 11.20
N LYS A 153 0.56 -2.26 11.56
CA LYS A 153 0.02 -2.76 12.83
C LYS A 153 -0.58 -4.15 12.74
N ARG A 154 -0.77 -4.65 11.53
CA ARG A 154 -1.14 -6.06 11.43
C ARG A 154 0.00 -6.90 11.96
N PRO A 155 -0.28 -7.78 12.90
CA PRO A 155 0.72 -8.73 13.31
C PRO A 155 0.98 -9.66 12.11
N GLY A 156 2.17 -9.86 11.72
CA GLY A 156 2.64 -10.95 10.90
C GLY A 156 3.61 -11.74 11.73
N ILE A 157 4.14 -12.85 11.25
CA ILE A 157 5.04 -13.71 12.00
C ILE A 157 6.27 -12.96 12.58
N TYR A 158 6.63 -11.84 11.94
CA TYR A 158 7.71 -10.98 12.38
C TYR A 158 7.23 -9.62 12.91
N THR A 159 5.93 -9.44 13.15
CA THR A 159 5.32 -8.17 13.56
C THR A 159 5.63 -7.01 12.61
N LEU A 160 5.84 -7.30 11.34
CA LEU A 160 6.23 -6.31 10.33
C LEU A 160 5.05 -5.65 9.63
N GLY A 161 3.85 -6.15 9.80
CA GLY A 161 2.66 -5.70 9.10
C GLY A 161 2.21 -6.66 7.98
N ALA A 162 1.10 -6.33 7.35
CA ALA A 162 0.57 -7.05 6.19
C ALA A 162 -0.24 -6.13 5.28
N TYR A 163 -0.52 -6.57 4.06
CA TYR A 163 -1.42 -5.87 3.17
C TYR A 163 -2.87 -6.01 3.60
N VAL A 164 -3.63 -4.95 3.38
CA VAL A 164 -5.07 -4.88 3.54
C VAL A 164 -5.65 -4.48 2.20
N SER A 165 -6.59 -5.28 1.71
CA SER A 165 -7.29 -5.03 0.45
C SER A 165 -8.59 -4.30 0.70
N PHE A 166 -8.93 -3.41 -0.20
CA PHE A 166 -10.19 -2.67 -0.24
C PHE A 166 -10.77 -2.82 -1.64
N SER A 167 -12.02 -3.27 -1.75
CA SER A 167 -12.69 -3.44 -3.03
C SER A 167 -14.15 -3.00 -2.94
N SER A 168 -14.64 -2.46 -4.06
CA SER A 168 -16.06 -2.19 -4.24
C SER A 168 -16.91 -3.47 -4.28
N SER A 169 -16.28 -4.61 -4.57
CA SER A 169 -16.94 -5.94 -4.62
C SER A 169 -17.28 -6.51 -3.25
N SER A 170 -16.66 -6.01 -2.16
CA SER A 170 -17.00 -6.45 -0.80
C SER A 170 -18.49 -6.25 -0.48
N ALA A 171 -19.05 -7.07 0.42
CA ALA A 171 -20.45 -6.94 0.84
C ALA A 171 -20.76 -5.58 1.46
N THR A 172 -19.80 -5.01 2.19
CA THR A 172 -19.73 -3.59 2.52
C THR A 172 -18.61 -3.00 1.67
N PRO A 173 -18.92 -2.21 0.65
CA PRO A 173 -17.90 -1.66 -0.24
C PRO A 173 -16.77 -1.00 0.52
N TRP A 174 -15.56 -1.24 0.03
CA TRP A 174 -14.32 -0.69 0.61
C TRP A 174 -14.04 -1.11 2.06
N SER A 175 -14.71 -2.15 2.57
CA SER A 175 -14.33 -2.73 3.85
C SER A 175 -12.98 -3.44 3.76
N PRO A 176 -12.15 -3.36 4.81
CA PRO A 176 -10.83 -3.98 4.81
C PRO A 176 -10.93 -5.52 4.78
N VAL A 177 -10.09 -6.15 3.99
CA VAL A 177 -9.88 -7.61 4.03
C VAL A 177 -8.39 -7.87 4.31
N PRO A 178 -8.07 -8.56 5.41
CA PRO A 178 -8.91 -9.05 6.50
C PRO A 178 -9.61 -7.93 7.30
N PRO A 179 -10.82 -8.17 7.86
CA PRO A 179 -11.63 -7.10 8.45
C PRO A 179 -11.20 -6.65 9.86
N ILE A 180 -10.30 -7.39 10.52
CA ILE A 180 -9.83 -7.12 11.88
C ILE A 180 -8.31 -7.30 12.00
N GLY A 181 -7.73 -6.86 13.09
CA GLY A 181 -6.32 -7.13 13.43
C GLY A 181 -5.32 -6.09 12.91
N GLY A 182 -5.72 -4.84 12.74
CA GLY A 182 -4.82 -3.78 12.27
C GLY A 182 -5.38 -2.38 12.49
N SER A 183 -4.89 -1.42 11.70
CA SER A 183 -5.31 -0.01 11.74
C SER A 183 -6.62 0.24 10.97
N TYR A 184 -6.89 -0.59 9.96
CA TYR A 184 -8.07 -0.45 9.11
C TYR A 184 -9.15 -1.41 9.59
N ILE A 185 -10.21 -0.88 10.17
CA ILE A 185 -11.31 -1.67 10.75
C ILE A 185 -12.69 -1.29 10.20
N SER A 186 -12.73 -0.29 9.30
CA SER A 186 -13.95 0.20 8.63
C SER A 186 -13.68 0.49 7.18
N SER A 187 -14.74 0.66 6.38
CA SER A 187 -14.65 1.05 4.98
C SER A 187 -13.76 2.27 4.79
N ASN A 188 -12.88 2.22 3.80
CA ASN A 188 -11.94 3.28 3.52
C ASN A 188 -11.67 3.42 2.02
N THR A 189 -11.87 4.61 1.48
CA THR A 189 -11.49 4.99 0.11
C THR A 189 -10.41 6.06 0.08
N ARG A 190 -9.93 6.46 1.25
CA ARG A 190 -8.97 7.55 1.40
C ARG A 190 -7.54 7.04 1.39
N ILE A 191 -6.70 7.73 0.63
CA ILE A 191 -5.25 7.53 0.58
C ILE A 191 -4.59 8.83 1.04
N GLU A 192 -3.89 8.78 2.15
CA GLU A 192 -3.31 9.97 2.78
C GLU A 192 -2.10 10.52 1.99
N SER A 193 -1.77 11.80 2.23
CA SER A 193 -0.55 12.41 1.67
C SER A 193 0.70 11.62 2.07
N GLY A 194 1.58 11.39 1.10
CA GLY A 194 2.80 10.60 1.33
C GLY A 194 2.56 9.10 1.48
N GLN A 195 1.33 8.63 1.32
CA GLN A 195 1.01 7.20 1.35
C GLN A 195 1.17 6.60 -0.04
N GLY A 196 1.76 5.40 -0.09
CA GLY A 196 1.77 4.54 -1.26
C GLY A 196 0.71 3.46 -1.15
N PHE A 197 0.20 3.02 -2.29
CA PHE A 197 -0.81 1.98 -2.42
C PHE A 197 -0.53 1.12 -3.65
N LEU A 198 -1.16 -0.03 -3.72
CA LEU A 198 -1.04 -0.95 -4.84
C LEU A 198 -2.35 -1.00 -5.60
N VAL A 199 -2.26 -1.01 -6.92
CA VAL A 199 -3.39 -1.17 -7.85
C VAL A 199 -3.01 -2.13 -8.97
N THR A 200 -4.01 -2.67 -9.63
CA THR A 200 -3.87 -3.49 -10.83
C THR A 200 -4.96 -3.17 -11.84
N ASN A 201 -4.85 -3.73 -13.02
CA ASN A 201 -5.92 -3.85 -14.02
C ASN A 201 -5.82 -5.21 -14.69
N THR A 202 -6.69 -6.13 -14.33
CA THR A 202 -6.61 -7.55 -14.75
C THR A 202 -7.01 -7.76 -16.20
N GLY A 203 -7.99 -7.02 -16.70
CA GLY A 203 -8.60 -7.29 -18.00
C GLY A 203 -7.79 -6.82 -19.20
N SER A 204 -7.17 -5.66 -19.14
CA SER A 204 -6.44 -5.03 -20.25
C SER A 204 -5.50 -3.94 -19.72
N PRO A 205 -4.53 -3.47 -20.53
CA PRO A 205 -3.76 -2.31 -20.13
C PRO A 205 -4.66 -1.10 -19.84
N GLY A 206 -4.36 -0.37 -18.76
CA GLY A 206 -5.11 0.78 -18.34
C GLY A 206 -4.23 1.92 -17.85
N ALA A 207 -4.82 2.82 -17.10
CA ALA A 207 -4.10 3.92 -16.47
C ALA A 207 -4.85 4.41 -15.22
N ILE A 208 -4.09 4.81 -14.22
CA ILE A 208 -4.59 5.65 -13.14
C ILE A 208 -4.29 7.10 -13.45
N ASN A 209 -5.30 7.95 -13.35
CA ASN A 209 -5.20 9.37 -13.56
C ASN A 209 -5.48 10.10 -12.25
N PHE A 210 -4.72 11.15 -11.97
CA PHE A 210 -4.92 11.98 -10.78
C PHE A 210 -5.32 13.39 -11.20
N GLU A 211 -6.39 13.88 -10.61
CA GLU A 211 -6.93 15.22 -10.83
C GLU A 211 -7.08 16.00 -9.52
N GLU A 212 -7.24 17.31 -9.61
CA GLU A 212 -7.42 18.17 -8.43
C GLU A 212 -8.68 17.79 -7.62
N ASN A 213 -9.72 17.33 -8.32
CA ASN A 213 -10.99 16.93 -7.72
C ASN A 213 -10.90 15.62 -6.92
N ASP A 214 -9.82 14.87 -7.06
CA ASP A 214 -9.58 13.67 -6.22
C ASP A 214 -9.24 14.03 -4.79
N LYS A 215 -8.77 15.24 -4.56
CA LYS A 215 -8.41 15.72 -3.23
C LYS A 215 -9.64 15.77 -2.33
N THR A 216 -9.48 15.26 -1.12
CA THR A 216 -10.50 15.31 -0.09
C THR A 216 -10.07 16.20 1.06
N SER A 217 -11.02 17.01 1.56
CA SER A 217 -10.78 17.87 2.70
C SER A 217 -10.84 17.09 4.00
N GLY A 218 -10.05 17.53 4.97
CA GLY A 218 -9.93 16.88 6.26
C GLY A 218 -8.98 15.70 6.18
N SER A 219 -7.81 15.86 6.79
CA SER A 219 -7.09 14.72 7.31
C SER A 219 -8.05 14.07 8.30
N SER A 220 -8.53 12.86 8.03
CA SER A 220 -8.67 12.01 9.18
C SER A 220 -7.23 12.00 9.70
N ASN A 221 -6.93 12.56 10.85
CA ASN A 221 -5.71 12.23 11.57
C ASN A 221 -5.72 10.72 11.81
N VAL A 222 -5.66 10.00 10.73
CA VAL A 222 -5.25 8.64 10.68
C VAL A 222 -3.72 8.77 10.78
N ASN A 223 -3.37 9.26 11.88
CA ASN A 223 -2.52 8.42 12.69
C ASN A 223 -3.07 7.06 12.45
N ARG A 224 -2.55 6.30 11.58
CA ARG A 224 -2.88 4.91 11.28
C ARG A 224 -3.50 4.12 12.47
N PHE A 225 -4.32 4.75 13.30
CA PHE A 225 -4.74 4.41 14.65
C PHE A 225 -6.08 4.96 15.07
N SER A 226 -6.81 5.70 14.24
CA SER A 226 -8.14 6.16 14.63
C SER A 226 -9.22 5.23 14.09
N ILE A 227 -10.10 4.87 14.99
CA ILE A 227 -11.37 4.21 14.71
C ILE A 227 -12.28 5.28 14.15
N ASP A 228 -12.59 5.24 12.86
CA ASP A 228 -13.73 5.95 12.34
C ASP A 228 -14.92 4.99 12.30
N SER A 229 -15.95 5.27 13.10
CA SER A 229 -17.15 4.46 13.20
C SER A 229 -18.18 4.82 12.12
N SER A 230 -17.73 5.12 10.91
CA SER A 230 -18.62 5.51 9.82
C SER A 230 -19.27 4.31 9.14
N ILE A 231 -20.56 4.26 9.31
CA ILE A 231 -21.64 3.70 8.47
C ILE A 231 -21.25 2.49 7.60
N ASN A 232 -21.62 1.31 8.05
CA ASN A 232 -21.66 0.10 7.24
C ASN A 232 -22.77 0.24 6.17
N ASN A 233 -22.42 0.68 4.99
CA ASN A 233 -23.29 0.67 3.83
C ASN A 233 -23.31 -0.73 3.21
N TYR A 234 -24.08 -1.65 3.76
CA TYR A 234 -24.31 -2.95 3.14
C TYR A 234 -25.02 -2.77 1.79
N ILE A 235 -24.51 -3.40 0.75
CA ILE A 235 -25.24 -3.55 -0.50
C ILE A 235 -26.27 -4.66 -0.28
N ALA A 236 -27.54 -4.34 -0.44
CA ALA A 236 -28.61 -5.32 -0.35
C ALA A 236 -28.40 -6.44 -1.40
N GLY A 237 -28.51 -7.70 -0.99
CA GLY A 237 -28.31 -8.86 -1.85
C GLY A 237 -26.86 -9.36 -1.91
N ARG A 238 -25.92 -8.77 -1.19
CA ARG A 238 -24.58 -9.34 -1.01
C ARG A 238 -24.40 -9.95 0.38
N SER A 239 -23.73 -11.08 0.43
CA SER A 239 -23.26 -11.70 1.67
C SER A 239 -21.76 -11.97 1.58
N GLN A 240 -21.08 -12.00 2.72
CA GLN A 240 -19.63 -12.19 2.77
C GLN A 240 -19.24 -13.17 3.86
N PHE A 241 -18.36 -14.10 3.50
CA PHE A 241 -17.71 -15.02 4.42
C PHE A 241 -16.22 -14.69 4.51
N ASN A 242 -15.74 -14.42 5.73
CA ASN A 242 -14.32 -14.14 5.98
C ASN A 242 -13.64 -15.34 6.64
N MET A 243 -12.47 -15.71 6.14
CA MET A 243 -11.59 -16.69 6.75
C MET A 243 -10.33 -16.00 7.26
N LEU A 244 -9.93 -16.32 8.48
CA LEU A 244 -8.78 -15.72 9.14
C LEU A 244 -7.79 -16.80 9.57
N ALA A 245 -6.51 -16.58 9.31
CA ALA A 245 -5.41 -17.40 9.78
C ALA A 245 -4.84 -16.81 11.07
N TYR A 246 -4.69 -17.63 12.09
CA TYR A 246 -4.17 -17.23 13.40
C TYR A 246 -2.85 -17.91 13.72
N ALA A 247 -1.96 -17.21 14.42
CA ALA A 247 -0.82 -17.85 15.06
C ALA A 247 -1.30 -18.72 16.24
N VAL A 248 -0.75 -19.92 16.34
CA VAL A 248 -1.02 -20.86 17.45
C VAL A 248 0.16 -20.84 18.42
N GLY A 249 -0.09 -20.59 19.71
CA GLY A 249 0.92 -20.76 20.77
C GLY A 249 1.31 -19.49 21.54
N GLY A 250 0.60 -18.38 21.39
CA GLY A 250 0.76 -17.18 22.20
C GLY A 250 -0.30 -17.03 23.30
N SER A 251 -0.13 -16.05 24.19
CA SER A 251 -1.14 -15.65 25.19
C SER A 251 -2.30 -14.86 24.58
N GLU A 252 -2.14 -14.38 23.35
CA GLU A 252 -3.14 -13.64 22.58
C GLU A 252 -3.26 -14.26 21.19
N GLU A 253 -4.48 -14.32 20.67
CA GLU A 253 -4.74 -14.74 19.30
C GLU A 253 -4.25 -13.63 18.35
N MET A 254 -3.30 -13.98 17.50
CA MET A 254 -2.71 -13.06 16.54
C MET A 254 -3.12 -13.45 15.13
N ILE A 255 -3.82 -12.53 14.43
CA ILE A 255 -4.20 -12.73 13.04
C ILE A 255 -2.97 -12.56 12.16
N LEU A 256 -2.60 -13.60 11.43
CA LEU A 256 -1.49 -13.58 10.49
C LEU A 256 -1.93 -13.06 9.12
N ASP A 257 -3.09 -13.53 8.66
CA ASP A 257 -3.62 -13.23 7.34
C ASP A 257 -5.11 -13.56 7.25
N GLY A 258 -5.77 -13.27 6.12
CA GLY A 258 -7.16 -13.63 5.89
C GLY A 258 -7.59 -13.36 4.46
N ASN A 259 -8.77 -13.89 4.14
CA ASN A 259 -9.42 -13.69 2.85
C ASN A 259 -10.94 -13.61 3.01
N ALA A 260 -11.64 -13.27 1.94
CA ALA A 260 -13.09 -13.20 1.91
C ALA A 260 -13.66 -13.85 0.65
N THR A 261 -14.81 -14.55 0.79
CA THR A 261 -15.66 -14.88 -0.33
C THR A 261 -16.92 -14.03 -0.27
N VAL A 262 -17.26 -13.35 -1.35
CA VAL A 262 -18.43 -12.47 -1.46
C VAL A 262 -19.43 -13.08 -2.42
N PHE A 263 -20.68 -13.24 -1.99
CA PHE A 263 -21.77 -13.77 -2.79
C PHE A 263 -22.73 -12.65 -3.21
N GLY A 264 -23.15 -12.65 -4.46
CA GLY A 264 -24.11 -11.70 -5.00
C GLY A 264 -24.66 -12.15 -6.35
N ALA A 265 -25.87 -11.70 -6.69
CA ALA A 265 -26.53 -12.09 -7.93
C ALA A 265 -25.81 -11.57 -9.19
N GLU A 266 -25.01 -10.53 -9.05
CA GLU A 266 -24.22 -9.92 -10.13
C GLU A 266 -22.88 -10.63 -10.39
N PHE A 267 -22.47 -11.57 -9.54
CA PHE A 267 -21.22 -12.30 -9.67
C PHE A 267 -21.36 -13.57 -10.49
N ASN A 268 -20.26 -14.11 -10.95
CA ASN A 268 -20.18 -15.37 -11.69
C ASN A 268 -19.15 -16.32 -11.05
N ASN A 269 -18.86 -17.47 -11.67
CA ASN A 269 -17.87 -18.44 -11.17
C ASN A 269 -16.51 -18.32 -11.85
N ASP A 270 -16.40 -17.46 -12.84
CA ASP A 270 -15.15 -17.27 -13.59
C ASP A 270 -14.35 -16.13 -12.97
N TYR A 271 -13.03 -16.23 -13.04
CA TYR A 271 -12.14 -15.16 -12.62
C TYR A 271 -12.36 -13.90 -13.47
N ASP A 272 -12.62 -12.77 -12.82
CA ASP A 272 -12.80 -11.48 -13.48
C ASP A 272 -12.29 -10.31 -12.59
N SER A 273 -12.45 -9.08 -13.03
CA SER A 273 -11.97 -7.87 -12.35
C SER A 273 -12.64 -7.57 -10.99
N ARG A 274 -13.57 -8.38 -10.54
CA ARG A 274 -14.21 -8.29 -9.22
C ARG A 274 -13.56 -9.21 -8.20
N ASP A 275 -12.74 -10.16 -8.68
CA ASP A 275 -11.89 -10.99 -7.86
C ASP A 275 -10.59 -10.24 -7.57
N VAL A 276 -10.08 -10.33 -6.36
CA VAL A 276 -8.88 -9.60 -5.93
C VAL A 276 -7.74 -10.58 -5.70
N ASP A 277 -6.70 -10.45 -6.50
CA ASP A 277 -5.50 -11.25 -6.35
C ASP A 277 -4.79 -11.00 -5.02
N LYS A 278 -4.28 -12.07 -4.44
CA LYS A 278 -3.51 -12.03 -3.21
C LYS A 278 -2.08 -11.55 -3.48
N ILE A 279 -1.70 -10.44 -2.88
CA ILE A 279 -0.28 -10.06 -2.82
C ILE A 279 0.40 -10.78 -1.65
N ASN A 280 1.59 -11.27 -1.92
CA ASN A 280 2.38 -12.01 -0.94
C ASN A 280 2.82 -11.11 0.22
N ASN A 281 2.49 -11.52 1.45
CA ASN A 281 2.88 -10.85 2.69
C ASN A 281 4.30 -11.26 3.18
N GLY A 282 5.06 -11.95 2.36
CA GLY A 282 6.38 -12.45 2.72
C GLY A 282 6.34 -13.89 3.24
N SER A 283 5.92 -14.12 4.48
CA SER A 283 5.95 -15.46 5.09
C SER A 283 4.57 -16.09 5.29
N ASP A 284 3.57 -15.28 5.60
CA ASP A 284 2.23 -15.76 5.91
C ASP A 284 1.27 -15.39 4.80
N ASN A 285 0.85 -16.39 4.04
CA ASN A 285 -0.06 -16.20 2.91
C ASN A 285 -1.23 -17.16 3.01
N PHE A 286 -2.42 -16.60 3.18
CA PHE A 286 -3.66 -17.35 3.24
C PHE A 286 -4.63 -16.78 2.19
N GLY A 287 -4.68 -17.41 1.03
CA GLY A 287 -5.54 -17.04 -0.10
C GLY A 287 -6.48 -18.16 -0.49
N ILE A 288 -7.46 -17.83 -1.31
CA ILE A 288 -8.36 -18.78 -1.97
C ILE A 288 -7.76 -19.12 -3.33
N ASN A 289 -7.63 -20.39 -3.65
CA ASN A 289 -7.22 -20.80 -5.00
C ASN A 289 -8.47 -21.03 -5.86
N ASP A 290 -8.57 -20.32 -6.97
CA ASP A 290 -9.58 -20.59 -7.97
C ASP A 290 -9.23 -21.82 -8.83
N LYS A 291 -10.11 -22.18 -9.79
CA LYS A 291 -9.90 -23.33 -10.69
C LYS A 291 -8.75 -23.09 -11.69
N GLN A 292 -8.34 -21.85 -11.90
CA GLN A 292 -7.28 -21.46 -12.83
C GLN A 292 -5.94 -21.24 -12.12
N SER A 293 -5.88 -21.54 -10.82
CA SER A 293 -4.69 -21.39 -9.96
C SER A 293 -4.33 -19.95 -9.61
N HIS A 294 -5.24 -18.98 -9.72
CA HIS A 294 -5.07 -17.68 -9.11
C HIS A 294 -5.21 -17.83 -7.59
N GLN A 295 -4.39 -17.10 -6.88
CA GLN A 295 -4.50 -16.99 -5.43
C GLN A 295 -5.20 -15.67 -5.10
N LEU A 296 -6.39 -15.75 -4.51
CA LEU A 296 -7.26 -14.60 -4.27
C LEU A 296 -7.31 -14.21 -2.81
N ILE A 297 -7.42 -12.92 -2.54
CA ILE A 297 -7.76 -12.39 -1.22
C ILE A 297 -9.26 -12.07 -1.10
N ILE A 298 -9.90 -11.72 -2.22
CA ILE A 298 -11.36 -11.63 -2.34
C ILE A 298 -11.78 -12.48 -3.54
N ASP A 299 -12.69 -13.41 -3.31
CA ASP A 299 -13.25 -14.30 -4.31
C ASP A 299 -14.74 -14.01 -4.43
N THR A 300 -15.22 -13.63 -5.62
CA THR A 300 -16.62 -13.29 -5.86
C THR A 300 -17.36 -14.46 -6.48
N ARG A 301 -18.56 -14.76 -5.98
CA ARG A 301 -19.37 -15.92 -6.42
C ARG A 301 -20.83 -15.55 -6.58
N PRO A 302 -21.57 -16.21 -7.50
CA PRO A 302 -22.99 -16.02 -7.59
C PRO A 302 -23.70 -16.54 -6.34
N GLU A 303 -24.83 -15.94 -5.99
CA GLU A 303 -25.71 -16.51 -4.97
C GLU A 303 -26.16 -17.92 -5.40
N VAL A 304 -26.06 -18.87 -4.48
CA VAL A 304 -26.66 -20.18 -4.68
C VAL A 304 -28.14 -20.05 -4.34
N SER A 305 -29.00 -20.04 -5.38
CA SER A 305 -30.44 -20.18 -5.17
C SER A 305 -30.73 -21.55 -4.58
N ASN A 306 -31.32 -21.60 -3.38
CA ASN A 306 -31.88 -22.84 -2.80
C ASN A 306 -33.06 -23.35 -3.62
#